data_d11ad5a20cedeac59d947270a21cc577
#
_entry.id   d11ad5a20cedeac59d947270a21cc577
#
_cell.length_a   1.000
_cell.length_b   1.000
_cell.length_c   1.000
_cell.angle_alpha   90.00
_cell.angle_beta   90.00
_cell.angle_gamma   90.00
#
_symmetry.space_group_name_H-M   'P 1'
#
loop_
_entity.id
_entity.type
_entity.pdbx_description
1 polymer ?
#
loop_
_entity_poly.entity_id
_entity_poly.type
_entity_poly.pdbx_seq_one_letter_code
_entity_poly.pdbx_strand_id
1 'polypeptide(L)'
;MKLFSHSSIILPVKDVKKNAEYYRDQLGFTISFLWQDPPTYAVVNREDAVGIHFAESNQPVEPTDEAKLYIFVHDTDAVYKEFQNAGVKIIEPINNTDYQMREFVIEDINGYRLVLGKGI
;
A
#
# COMPACT_ATOMS: atom_id res chain seq x y z
N MET A 1 -13.03 9.67 -26.46
CA MET A 1 -12.09 10.33 -25.57
C MET A 1 -12.15 9.69 -24.19
N LYS A 2 -11.01 9.57 -23.55
CA LYS A 2 -10.95 9.08 -22.18
C LYS A 2 -11.24 10.21 -21.21
N LEU A 3 -12.19 10.01 -20.30
CA LEU A 3 -12.56 11.01 -19.29
C LEU A 3 -11.90 10.75 -17.93
N PHE A 4 -11.51 9.51 -17.66
CA PHE A 4 -10.93 9.11 -16.37
C PHE A 4 -9.41 9.00 -16.51
N SER A 5 -8.68 9.50 -15.51
CA SER A 5 -7.21 9.47 -15.50
C SER A 5 -6.72 8.27 -14.67
N HIS A 6 -6.95 8.30 -13.38
CA HIS A 6 -6.48 7.27 -12.45
C HIS A 6 -7.23 7.40 -11.14
N SER A 7 -6.91 6.55 -10.19
CA SER A 7 -7.51 6.60 -8.86
C SER A 7 -6.44 6.44 -7.78
N SER A 8 -6.76 6.92 -6.59
CA SER A 8 -5.94 6.74 -5.38
C SER A 8 -6.88 6.50 -4.22
N ILE A 9 -6.39 5.81 -3.19
CA ILE A 9 -7.14 5.64 -1.95
C ILE A 9 -6.62 6.65 -0.93
N ILE A 10 -7.52 7.16 -0.08
CA ILE A 10 -7.17 8.04 1.03
C ILE A 10 -7.32 7.23 2.31
N LEU A 11 -6.24 7.08 3.06
CA LEU A 11 -6.21 6.32 4.31
C LEU A 11 -6.04 7.27 5.50
N PRO A 12 -6.95 7.25 6.49
CA PRO A 12 -6.76 8.01 7.71
C PRO A 12 -5.69 7.37 8.59
N VAL A 13 -4.76 8.18 9.08
CA VAL A 13 -3.65 7.73 9.93
C VAL A 13 -3.36 8.75 11.02
N LYS A 14 -2.75 8.33 12.12
CA LYS A 14 -2.36 9.25 13.19
C LYS A 14 -1.12 10.05 12.84
N ASP A 15 -0.10 9.40 12.31
CA ASP A 15 1.20 10.00 12.03
C ASP A 15 1.48 9.92 10.53
N VAL A 16 1.17 11.00 9.84
CA VAL A 16 1.30 11.08 8.38
C VAL A 16 2.76 10.92 7.94
N LYS A 17 3.68 11.60 8.63
CA LYS A 17 5.10 11.53 8.28
C LYS A 17 5.65 10.11 8.42
N LYS A 18 5.35 9.46 9.54
CA LYS A 18 5.82 8.09 9.81
C LYS A 18 5.27 7.11 8.78
N ASN A 19 4.02 7.30 8.37
CA ASN A 19 3.41 6.47 7.33
C ASN A 19 4.04 6.66 5.96
N ALA A 20 4.26 7.90 5.56
CA ALA A 20 4.92 8.20 4.30
C ALA A 20 6.33 7.60 4.26
N GLU A 21 7.08 7.73 5.36
CA GLU A 21 8.42 7.18 5.47
C GLU A 21 8.42 5.65 5.45
N TYR A 22 7.45 5.00 6.08
CA TYR A 22 7.31 3.55 6.03
C TYR A 22 7.11 3.06 4.59
N TYR A 23 6.21 3.69 3.85
CA TYR A 23 5.94 3.31 2.47
C TYR A 23 7.16 3.54 1.59
N ARG A 24 7.90 4.63 1.81
CA ARG A 24 9.15 4.88 1.09
C ARG A 24 10.22 3.84 1.41
N ASP A 25 10.47 3.61 2.70
CA ASP A 25 11.64 2.83 3.15
C ASP A 25 11.39 1.33 3.11
N GLN A 26 10.17 0.87 3.37
CA GLN A 26 9.84 -0.55 3.44
C GLN A 26 9.15 -1.06 2.17
N LEU A 27 8.31 -0.25 1.55
CA LEU A 27 7.51 -0.70 0.41
C LEU A 27 7.98 -0.16 -0.94
N GLY A 28 9.04 0.65 -0.96
CA GLY A 28 9.65 1.12 -2.20
C GLY A 28 8.87 2.23 -2.91
N PHE A 29 8.01 2.94 -2.19
CA PHE A 29 7.29 4.08 -2.75
C PHE A 29 8.14 5.34 -2.74
N THR A 30 7.75 6.32 -3.53
CA THR A 30 8.30 7.67 -3.50
C THR A 30 7.30 8.58 -2.80
N ILE A 31 7.79 9.49 -1.94
CA ILE A 31 6.93 10.53 -1.37
C ILE A 31 6.83 11.63 -2.42
N SER A 32 5.65 11.82 -2.98
CA SER A 32 5.42 12.80 -4.06
C SER A 32 4.84 14.12 -3.56
N PHE A 33 4.27 14.15 -2.36
CA PHE A 33 3.68 15.37 -1.82
C PHE A 33 3.58 15.28 -0.30
N LEU A 34 3.92 16.40 0.37
CA LEU A 34 3.71 16.60 1.79
C LEU A 34 3.06 17.95 1.99
N TRP A 35 2.00 17.99 2.80
CA TRP A 35 1.30 19.22 3.14
C TRP A 35 1.57 19.58 4.60
N GLN A 36 2.08 20.77 4.82
CA GLN A 36 2.42 21.35 6.12
C GLN A 36 3.69 20.72 6.76
N ASP A 37 4.12 21.28 7.89
CA ASP A 37 5.29 20.82 8.63
C ASP A 37 5.02 21.00 10.15
N PRO A 38 4.84 19.89 10.90
CA PRO A 38 4.84 18.50 10.42
C PRO A 38 3.67 18.21 9.48
N PRO A 39 3.82 17.27 8.55
CA PRO A 39 2.78 17.05 7.54
C PRO A 39 1.50 16.47 8.14
N THR A 40 0.36 16.99 7.65
CA THR A 40 -0.97 16.50 7.99
C THR A 40 -1.61 15.76 6.82
N TYR A 41 -0.95 15.78 5.66
CA TYR A 41 -1.37 15.07 4.46
C TYR A 41 -0.13 14.70 3.65
N ALA A 42 -0.14 13.51 3.07
CA ALA A 42 0.96 13.04 2.23
C ALA A 42 0.43 12.20 1.08
N VAL A 43 1.18 12.20 -0.01
CA VAL A 43 0.92 11.32 -1.15
C VAL A 43 2.18 10.50 -1.41
N VAL A 44 2.02 9.19 -1.50
CA VAL A 44 3.09 8.29 -1.91
C VAL A 44 2.70 7.60 -3.21
N ASN A 45 3.69 7.25 -4.02
CA ASN A 45 3.48 6.69 -5.34
C ASN A 45 4.57 5.70 -5.68
N ARG A 46 4.19 4.60 -6.33
CA ARG A 46 5.18 3.65 -6.87
C ARG A 46 4.92 3.44 -8.34
N GLU A 47 5.94 3.73 -9.17
CA GLU A 47 5.96 3.50 -10.62
C GLU A 47 4.81 4.18 -11.39
N ASP A 48 4.28 5.29 -10.85
CA ASP A 48 3.11 5.98 -11.40
C ASP A 48 1.88 5.07 -11.57
N ALA A 49 1.91 3.91 -10.94
CA ALA A 49 0.85 2.90 -11.04
C ALA A 49 -0.01 2.85 -9.77
N VAL A 50 0.59 3.09 -8.61
CA VAL A 50 -0.11 2.99 -7.33
C VAL A 50 0.10 4.27 -6.54
N GLY A 51 -0.98 4.98 -6.24
CA GLY A 51 -0.96 6.16 -5.40
C GLY A 51 -1.77 5.92 -4.14
N ILE A 52 -1.24 6.36 -3.00
CA ILE A 52 -1.92 6.28 -1.72
C ILE A 52 -1.76 7.63 -1.04
N HIS A 53 -2.87 8.17 -0.52
CA HIS A 53 -2.89 9.40 0.25
C HIS A 53 -3.06 9.06 1.73
N PHE A 54 -2.34 9.79 2.58
CA PHE A 54 -2.51 9.70 4.03
C PHE A 54 -3.06 11.01 4.54
N ALA A 55 -4.19 10.94 5.24
CA ALA A 55 -4.81 12.09 5.87
C ALA A 55 -4.73 11.92 7.39
N GLU A 56 -4.24 12.96 8.09
CA GLU A 56 -4.18 12.92 9.55
C GLU A 56 -5.58 12.78 10.14
N SER A 57 -5.73 11.87 11.08
CA SER A 57 -6.98 11.64 11.78
C SER A 57 -6.74 11.41 13.26
N ASN A 58 -7.51 12.10 14.10
CA ASN A 58 -7.49 11.89 15.56
C ASN A 58 -8.31 10.67 15.96
N GLN A 59 -9.14 10.18 15.05
CA GLN A 59 -9.98 9.00 15.27
C GLN A 59 -9.67 8.01 14.17
N PRO A 60 -8.56 7.27 14.29
CA PRO A 60 -8.18 6.32 13.25
C PRO A 60 -9.23 5.25 13.08
N VAL A 61 -9.49 4.89 11.84
CA VAL A 61 -10.37 3.77 11.51
C VAL A 61 -9.63 2.48 11.87
N GLU A 62 -10.35 1.55 12.52
CA GLU A 62 -9.80 0.23 12.80
C GLU A 62 -9.63 -0.52 11.47
N PRO A 63 -8.40 -0.92 11.10
CA PRO A 63 -8.20 -1.72 9.90
C PRO A 63 -8.93 -3.06 10.01
N THR A 64 -9.40 -3.56 8.88
CA THR A 64 -10.18 -4.79 8.82
C THR A 64 -9.71 -5.66 7.67
N ASP A 65 -9.93 -6.98 7.81
CA ASP A 65 -9.70 -7.92 6.72
C ASP A 65 -10.72 -7.79 5.60
N GLU A 66 -11.80 -7.09 5.83
CA GLU A 66 -12.88 -6.96 4.86
C GLU A 66 -12.60 -5.90 3.79
N ALA A 67 -11.78 -4.89 4.13
CA ALA A 67 -11.42 -3.83 3.19
C ALA A 67 -9.91 -3.86 2.96
N LYS A 68 -9.51 -4.16 1.73
CA LYS A 68 -8.11 -4.27 1.34
C LYS A 68 -7.90 -3.50 0.05
N LEU A 69 -6.67 -2.98 -0.13
CA LEU A 69 -6.26 -2.45 -1.42
C LEU A 69 -5.60 -3.58 -2.19
N TYR A 70 -6.13 -3.90 -3.37
CA TYR A 70 -5.52 -4.89 -4.24
C TYR A 70 -4.60 -4.19 -5.24
N ILE A 71 -3.34 -4.56 -5.23
CA ILE A 71 -2.33 -4.01 -6.12
C ILE A 71 -1.93 -5.10 -7.10
N PHE A 72 -2.19 -4.87 -8.40
CA PHE A 72 -1.77 -5.80 -9.44
C PHE A 72 -0.31 -5.53 -9.77
N VAL A 73 0.49 -6.60 -9.79
CA VAL A 73 1.93 -6.53 -10.07
C VAL A 73 2.28 -7.42 -11.26
N HIS A 74 3.39 -7.15 -11.92
CA HIS A 74 3.83 -7.96 -13.06
C HIS A 74 4.53 -9.24 -12.63
N ASP A 75 5.19 -9.23 -11.46
CA ASP A 75 5.95 -10.38 -10.96
C ASP A 75 5.75 -10.48 -9.45
N THR A 76 4.79 -11.29 -9.04
CA THR A 76 4.43 -11.45 -7.63
C THR A 76 5.60 -11.99 -6.81
N ASP A 77 6.34 -12.96 -7.34
CA ASP A 77 7.47 -13.57 -6.63
C ASP A 77 8.58 -12.55 -6.37
N ALA A 78 8.86 -11.68 -7.33
CA ALA A 78 9.88 -10.64 -7.18
C ALA A 78 9.49 -9.64 -6.08
N VAL A 79 8.24 -9.19 -6.05
CA VAL A 79 7.74 -8.27 -5.01
C VAL A 79 7.75 -8.96 -3.66
N TYR A 80 7.36 -10.21 -3.59
CA TYR A 80 7.37 -10.99 -2.36
C TYR A 80 8.77 -11.04 -1.75
N LYS A 81 9.77 -11.34 -2.57
CA LYS A 81 11.16 -11.38 -2.15
C LYS A 81 11.66 -10.01 -1.68
N GLU A 82 11.32 -8.96 -2.42
CA GLU A 82 11.68 -7.59 -2.07
C GLU A 82 11.13 -7.25 -0.68
N PHE A 83 9.86 -7.55 -0.41
CA PHE A 83 9.21 -7.24 0.86
C PHE A 83 9.73 -8.11 2.00
N GLN A 84 10.04 -9.37 1.74
CA GLN A 84 10.70 -10.23 2.74
C GLN A 84 12.05 -9.64 3.15
N ASN A 85 12.86 -9.21 2.19
CA ASN A 85 14.17 -8.63 2.45
C ASN A 85 14.07 -7.30 3.21
N ALA A 86 12.99 -6.56 3.03
CA ALA A 86 12.74 -5.29 3.73
C ALA A 86 12.13 -5.48 5.10
N GLY A 87 11.79 -6.69 5.51
CA GLY A 87 11.20 -6.97 6.81
C GLY A 87 9.73 -6.60 6.92
N VAL A 88 9.01 -6.54 5.79
CA VAL A 88 7.59 -6.23 5.76
C VAL A 88 6.80 -7.37 6.42
N LYS A 89 5.76 -7.03 7.16
CA LYS A 89 4.90 -8.03 7.81
C LYS A 89 3.99 -8.67 6.78
N ILE A 90 4.28 -9.93 6.46
CA ILE A 90 3.47 -10.74 5.54
C ILE A 90 2.50 -11.55 6.37
N ILE A 91 1.20 -11.35 6.18
CA ILE A 91 0.16 -12.05 6.95
C ILE A 91 -0.42 -13.24 6.22
N GLU A 92 -0.38 -13.24 4.90
CA GLU A 92 -0.71 -14.43 4.11
C GLU A 92 0.42 -14.67 3.12
N PRO A 93 1.09 -15.83 3.20
CA PRO A 93 2.23 -16.09 2.32
C PRO A 93 1.79 -16.25 0.86
N ILE A 94 2.75 -16.08 -0.05
CA ILE A 94 2.49 -16.19 -1.47
C ILE A 94 1.92 -17.58 -1.81
N ASN A 95 0.86 -17.60 -2.60
CA ASN A 95 0.21 -18.84 -3.03
C ASN A 95 -0.62 -18.60 -4.30
N ASN A 96 -1.00 -19.69 -4.93
CA ASN A 96 -1.95 -19.66 -6.04
C ASN A 96 -3.35 -19.91 -5.48
N THR A 97 -4.26 -18.97 -5.72
CA THR A 97 -5.62 -19.05 -5.20
C THR A 97 -6.54 -19.86 -6.11
N ASP A 98 -7.70 -20.26 -5.57
CA ASP A 98 -8.72 -20.97 -6.35
C ASP A 98 -9.28 -20.11 -7.50
N TYR A 99 -9.22 -18.79 -7.36
CA TYR A 99 -9.71 -17.84 -8.37
C TYR A 99 -8.60 -17.40 -9.34
N GLN A 100 -7.56 -18.20 -9.49
CA GLN A 100 -6.54 -18.04 -10.53
C GLN A 100 -5.67 -16.80 -10.36
N MET A 101 -5.34 -16.45 -9.13
CA MET A 101 -4.40 -15.38 -8.80
C MET A 101 -3.21 -15.94 -8.04
N ARG A 102 -2.02 -15.44 -8.36
CA ARG A 102 -0.85 -15.68 -7.52
C ARG A 102 -0.63 -14.43 -6.67
N GLU A 103 -0.86 -14.54 -5.36
CA GLU A 103 -0.91 -13.37 -4.50
C GLU A 103 -0.37 -13.63 -3.09
N PHE A 104 -0.10 -12.55 -2.38
CA PHE A 104 0.18 -12.56 -0.94
C PHE A 104 -0.41 -11.30 -0.32
N VAL A 105 -0.48 -11.27 1.01
CA VAL A 105 -1.07 -10.14 1.74
C VAL A 105 -0.09 -9.63 2.77
N ILE A 106 0.07 -8.32 2.81
CA ILE A 106 0.89 -7.64 3.81
C ILE A 106 0.01 -6.79 4.71
N GLU A 107 0.56 -6.44 5.87
CA GLU A 107 -0.05 -5.50 6.79
C GLU A 107 0.92 -4.34 6.98
N ASP A 108 0.44 -3.11 6.78
CA ASP A 108 1.28 -1.94 6.99
C ASP A 108 1.35 -1.56 8.47
N ILE A 109 2.05 -0.47 8.80
CA ILE A 109 2.27 -0.09 10.20
C ILE A 109 0.99 0.33 10.94
N ASN A 110 -0.11 0.55 10.22
CA ASN A 110 -1.41 0.88 10.82
C ASN A 110 -2.31 -0.35 10.92
N GLY A 111 -1.91 -1.44 10.30
CA GLY A 111 -2.75 -2.62 10.17
C GLY A 111 -3.58 -2.67 8.89
N TYR A 112 -3.42 -1.69 8.00
CA TYR A 112 -4.09 -1.76 6.69
C TYR A 112 -3.53 -2.92 5.87
N ARG A 113 -4.41 -3.59 5.15
CA ARG A 113 -4.07 -4.78 4.38
C ARG A 113 -3.91 -4.45 2.89
N LEU A 114 -2.79 -4.86 2.33
CA LEU A 114 -2.52 -4.72 0.90
C LEU A 114 -2.35 -6.11 0.31
N VAL A 115 -3.05 -6.38 -0.78
CA VAL A 115 -2.90 -7.62 -1.54
C VAL A 115 -2.04 -7.31 -2.76
N LEU A 116 -1.00 -8.10 -2.97
CA LEU A 116 -0.12 -7.97 -4.14
C LEU A 116 -0.31 -9.23 -4.98
N GLY A 117 -0.69 -9.08 -6.24
CA GLY A 117 -0.98 -10.27 -7.03
C GLY A 117 -1.05 -10.05 -8.53
N LYS A 118 -1.08 -11.17 -9.25
CA LYS A 118 -1.24 -11.20 -10.70
C LYS A 118 -2.02 -12.46 -11.09
N GLY A 119 -2.68 -12.40 -12.24
CA GLY A 119 -3.36 -13.55 -12.80
C GLY A 119 -2.39 -14.64 -13.24
N ILE A 120 -2.81 -15.89 -13.13
CA ILE A 120 -2.05 -17.06 -13.59
C ILE A 120 -2.81 -17.83 -14.65
#